data_7afb7234576effa0a7a06a0ec9b9e93b
#
_entry.id   7afb7234576effa0a7a06a0ec9b9e93b
#
_cell.length_a   1.000
_cell.length_b   1.000
_cell.length_c   1.000
_cell.angle_alpha   90.00
_cell.angle_beta   90.00
_cell.angle_gamma   90.00
#
_symmetry.space_group_name_H-M   'P 1'
#
loop_
_entity.id
_entity.type
_entity.pdbx_description
1 polymer ?
#
loop_
_entity_poly.entity_id
_entity_poly.type
_entity_poly.pdbx_seq_one_letter_code
_entity_poly.pdbx_strand_id
1 'polypeptide(L)'
;MKQKINDLKKQLLSAQSELENAQNAQSSAQSDVDSLQSQIDSAGGGVSDAQSAVISAQADYDNAQSALQACENRRSELEQIPNSELTQDQYTELQQLYAEHQGLVDNVNTTKSALADAKSALSAAQKNSDTSSLQNKLKSAKTKLDSANSDVTDAQSKVDSLNSQINDYQNQLNQLD
;
A
#
# COMPACT_ATOMS: atom_id res chain seq x y z
N MET A 1 -48.53 -26.75 -28.05
CA MET A 1 -48.11 -25.98 -26.87
C MET A 1 -47.17 -26.76 -25.96
N LYS A 2 -47.51 -27.96 -25.46
CA LYS A 2 -46.65 -28.75 -24.52
C LYS A 2 -45.22 -28.93 -25.03
N GLN A 3 -45.01 -29.24 -26.33
CA GLN A 3 -43.70 -29.36 -26.94
C GLN A 3 -42.89 -28.05 -26.83
N LYS A 4 -43.51 -26.88 -27.15
CA LYS A 4 -42.89 -25.57 -27.10
C LYS A 4 -42.42 -25.21 -25.67
N ILE A 5 -43.24 -25.52 -24.66
CA ILE A 5 -42.89 -25.34 -23.25
C ILE A 5 -41.66 -26.19 -22.88
N ASN A 6 -41.59 -27.44 -23.34
CA ASN A 6 -40.42 -28.31 -23.07
C ASN A 6 -39.14 -27.77 -23.72
N ASP A 7 -39.24 -27.25 -24.96
CA ASP A 7 -38.09 -26.67 -25.66
C ASP A 7 -37.59 -25.39 -24.95
N LEU A 8 -38.54 -24.53 -24.51
CA LEU A 8 -38.21 -23.34 -23.73
C LEU A 8 -37.55 -23.69 -22.36
N LYS A 9 -38.05 -24.74 -21.68
CA LYS A 9 -37.40 -25.21 -20.43
C LYS A 9 -35.98 -25.70 -20.64
N LYS A 10 -35.68 -26.37 -21.77
CA LYS A 10 -34.29 -26.74 -22.09
C LYS A 10 -33.41 -25.52 -22.35
N GLN A 11 -33.94 -24.52 -23.06
CA GLN A 11 -33.24 -23.25 -23.29
C GLN A 11 -33.00 -22.49 -21.96
N LEU A 12 -33.99 -22.53 -21.06
CA LEU A 12 -33.84 -21.92 -19.72
C LEU A 12 -32.71 -22.55 -18.91
N LEU A 13 -32.61 -23.88 -18.91
CA LEU A 13 -31.48 -24.56 -18.23
C LEU A 13 -30.12 -24.15 -18.81
N SER A 14 -30.01 -24.03 -20.14
CA SER A 14 -28.80 -23.52 -20.78
C SER A 14 -28.49 -22.08 -20.36
N ALA A 15 -29.51 -21.20 -20.38
CA ALA A 15 -29.35 -19.81 -19.99
C ALA A 15 -28.99 -19.64 -18.49
N GLN A 16 -29.51 -20.49 -17.62
CA GLN A 16 -29.14 -20.52 -16.21
C GLN A 16 -27.65 -20.92 -16.01
N SER A 17 -27.18 -21.91 -16.78
CA SER A 17 -25.77 -22.29 -16.76
C SER A 17 -24.86 -21.17 -17.30
N GLU A 18 -25.31 -20.45 -18.35
CA GLU A 18 -24.57 -19.28 -18.86
C GLU A 18 -24.50 -18.17 -17.80
N LEU A 19 -25.59 -17.91 -17.08
CA LEU A 19 -25.64 -16.95 -15.99
C LEU A 19 -24.67 -17.32 -14.84
N GLU A 20 -24.67 -18.58 -14.42
CA GLU A 20 -23.74 -19.07 -13.39
C GLU A 20 -22.28 -18.90 -13.81
N ASN A 21 -21.95 -19.23 -15.07
CA ASN A 21 -20.61 -19.04 -15.60
C ASN A 21 -20.22 -17.55 -15.64
N ALA A 22 -21.12 -16.66 -16.04
CA ALA A 22 -20.89 -15.22 -16.04
C ALA A 22 -20.68 -14.66 -14.62
N GLN A 23 -21.47 -15.12 -13.64
CA GLN A 23 -21.31 -14.74 -12.22
C GLN A 23 -19.97 -15.22 -11.65
N ASN A 24 -19.52 -16.42 -12.01
CA ASN A 24 -18.21 -16.93 -11.59
C ASN A 24 -17.07 -16.11 -12.21
N ALA A 25 -17.18 -15.73 -13.49
CA ALA A 25 -16.24 -14.86 -14.15
C ALA A 25 -16.19 -13.45 -13.51
N GLN A 26 -17.34 -12.88 -13.18
CA GLN A 26 -17.46 -11.61 -12.46
C GLN A 26 -16.76 -11.67 -11.09
N SER A 27 -17.02 -12.71 -10.30
CA SER A 27 -16.41 -12.89 -8.99
C SER A 27 -14.88 -13.02 -9.07
N SER A 28 -14.37 -13.74 -10.07
CA SER A 28 -12.95 -13.85 -10.33
C SER A 28 -12.31 -12.51 -10.72
N ALA A 29 -12.96 -11.78 -11.64
CA ALA A 29 -12.47 -10.47 -12.06
C ALA A 29 -12.49 -9.44 -10.91
N GLN A 30 -13.49 -9.48 -10.02
CA GLN A 30 -13.53 -8.63 -8.82
C GLN A 30 -12.38 -8.96 -7.87
N SER A 31 -12.09 -10.24 -7.63
CA SER A 31 -10.97 -10.67 -6.79
C SER A 31 -9.62 -10.20 -7.34
N ASP A 32 -9.44 -10.23 -8.66
CA ASP A 32 -8.23 -9.69 -9.32
C ASP A 32 -8.07 -8.18 -9.08
N VAL A 33 -9.15 -7.42 -9.19
CA VAL A 33 -9.18 -5.97 -8.93
C VAL A 33 -8.79 -5.68 -7.48
N ASP A 34 -9.40 -6.38 -6.51
CA ASP A 34 -9.16 -6.17 -5.07
C ASP A 34 -7.71 -6.52 -4.69
N SER A 35 -7.18 -7.62 -5.25
CA SER A 35 -5.79 -8.03 -5.04
C SER A 35 -4.79 -7.00 -5.58
N LEU A 36 -5.01 -6.50 -6.80
CA LEU A 36 -4.13 -5.49 -7.42
C LEU A 36 -4.21 -4.14 -6.68
N GLN A 37 -5.40 -3.74 -6.20
CA GLN A 37 -5.55 -2.54 -5.39
C GLN A 37 -4.77 -2.65 -4.08
N SER A 38 -4.89 -3.79 -3.37
CA SER A 38 -4.14 -4.04 -2.13
C SER A 38 -2.63 -4.01 -2.33
N GLN A 39 -2.13 -4.52 -3.46
CA GLN A 39 -0.70 -4.45 -3.79
C GLN A 39 -0.23 -3.01 -4.02
N ILE A 40 -1.04 -2.17 -4.68
CA ILE A 40 -0.73 -0.75 -4.91
C ILE A 40 -0.71 0.01 -3.58
N ASP A 41 -1.70 -0.22 -2.72
CA ASP A 41 -1.81 0.44 -1.42
C ASP A 41 -0.63 0.07 -0.49
N SER A 42 -0.23 -1.21 -0.49
CA SER A 42 0.92 -1.70 0.27
C SER A 42 2.25 -1.09 -0.20
N ALA A 43 2.42 -0.93 -1.52
CA ALA A 43 3.61 -0.28 -2.09
C ALA A 43 3.70 1.20 -1.69
N GLY A 44 2.56 1.91 -1.64
CA GLY A 44 2.49 3.31 -1.19
C GLY A 44 2.81 3.47 0.30
N GLY A 45 2.33 2.57 1.16
CA GLY A 45 2.59 2.57 2.59
C GLY A 45 4.07 2.42 2.92
N GLY A 46 4.77 1.52 2.24
CA GLY A 46 6.20 1.31 2.45
C GLY A 46 7.08 2.54 2.18
N VAL A 47 6.71 3.39 1.23
CA VAL A 47 7.41 4.67 0.97
C VAL A 47 7.18 5.67 2.10
N SER A 48 5.94 5.77 2.60
CA SER A 48 5.60 6.68 3.70
C SER A 48 6.36 6.33 4.98
N ASP A 49 6.42 5.04 5.32
CA ASP A 49 7.16 4.56 6.49
C ASP A 49 8.66 4.83 6.37
N ALA A 50 9.24 4.58 5.19
CA ALA A 50 10.65 4.87 4.93
C ALA A 50 10.96 6.39 4.96
N GLN A 51 10.05 7.25 4.51
CA GLN A 51 10.19 8.71 4.64
C GLN A 51 10.19 9.15 6.11
N SER A 52 9.29 8.59 6.91
CA SER A 52 9.22 8.88 8.35
C SER A 52 10.52 8.46 9.07
N ALA A 53 11.07 7.30 8.71
CA ALA A 53 12.36 6.84 9.23
C ALA A 53 13.52 7.78 8.87
N VAL A 54 13.56 8.33 7.65
CA VAL A 54 14.57 9.32 7.24
C VAL A 54 14.45 10.60 8.06
N ILE A 55 13.23 11.10 8.28
CA ILE A 55 12.98 12.32 9.08
C ILE A 55 13.48 12.11 10.51
N SER A 56 13.16 10.97 11.14
CA SER A 56 13.62 10.66 12.49
C SER A 56 15.15 10.55 12.56
N ALA A 57 15.75 9.79 11.65
CA ALA A 57 17.21 9.64 11.63
C ALA A 57 17.96 10.95 11.34
N GLN A 58 17.36 11.86 10.55
CA GLN A 58 17.92 13.19 10.33
C GLN A 58 17.89 14.03 11.61
N ALA A 59 16.78 14.01 12.34
CA ALA A 59 16.66 14.72 13.62
C ALA A 59 17.67 14.20 14.65
N ASP A 60 17.87 12.88 14.74
CA ASP A 60 18.84 12.27 15.65
C ASP A 60 20.28 12.69 15.30
N TYR A 61 20.61 12.72 14.01
CA TYR A 61 21.91 13.17 13.53
C TYR A 61 22.16 14.67 13.83
N ASP A 62 21.17 15.52 13.58
CA ASP A 62 21.26 16.96 13.84
C ASP A 62 21.42 17.25 15.36
N ASN A 63 20.71 16.49 16.20
CA ASN A 63 20.85 16.57 17.66
C ASN A 63 22.24 16.13 18.11
N ALA A 64 22.78 15.03 17.57
CA ALA A 64 24.10 14.55 17.87
C ALA A 64 25.21 15.56 17.46
N GLN A 65 25.09 16.17 16.28
CA GLN A 65 25.99 17.24 15.83
C GLN A 65 25.93 18.46 16.75
N SER A 66 24.71 18.87 17.14
CA SER A 66 24.53 20.02 18.02
C SER A 66 25.17 19.80 19.39
N ALA A 67 25.06 18.58 19.94
CA ALA A 67 25.66 18.21 21.21
C ALA A 67 27.20 18.21 21.12
N LEU A 68 27.77 17.66 20.06
CA LEU A 68 29.21 17.68 19.82
C LEU A 68 29.72 19.12 19.69
N GLN A 69 29.05 19.93 18.89
CA GLN A 69 29.43 21.33 18.68
C GLN A 69 29.36 22.15 19.99
N ALA A 70 28.36 21.91 20.83
CA ALA A 70 28.25 22.56 22.14
C ALA A 70 29.45 22.18 23.06
N CYS A 71 29.79 20.89 23.09
CA CYS A 71 30.95 20.39 23.83
C CYS A 71 32.24 21.03 23.33
N GLU A 72 32.47 21.08 22.03
CA GLU A 72 33.68 21.67 21.42
C GLU A 72 33.77 23.17 21.68
N ASN A 73 32.67 23.91 21.54
CA ASN A 73 32.64 25.34 21.83
C ASN A 73 32.99 25.62 23.30
N ARG A 74 32.34 24.89 24.22
CA ARG A 74 32.58 25.08 25.65
C ARG A 74 34.00 24.68 26.06
N ARG A 75 34.53 23.61 25.50
CA ARG A 75 35.90 23.22 25.70
C ARG A 75 36.87 24.33 25.22
N SER A 76 36.65 24.86 24.01
CA SER A 76 37.47 25.93 23.45
C SER A 76 37.43 27.21 24.29
N GLU A 77 36.29 27.57 24.87
CA GLU A 77 36.17 28.70 25.78
C GLU A 77 37.03 28.51 27.03
N LEU A 78 37.00 27.33 27.63
CA LEU A 78 37.78 27.01 28.84
C LEU A 78 39.28 26.91 28.54
N GLU A 79 39.68 26.36 27.39
CA GLU A 79 41.09 26.27 26.95
C GLU A 79 41.74 27.64 26.71
N GLN A 80 40.95 28.70 26.45
CA GLN A 80 41.46 30.07 26.29
C GLN A 80 41.80 30.72 27.62
N ILE A 81 41.35 30.19 28.75
CA ILE A 81 41.66 30.72 30.09
C ILE A 81 43.02 30.16 30.52
N PRO A 82 43.98 31.00 30.91
CA PRO A 82 45.24 30.51 31.44
C PRO A 82 45.06 29.57 32.62
N ASN A 83 45.79 28.46 32.67
CA ASN A 83 45.64 27.44 33.73
C ASN A 83 45.73 28.00 35.16
N SER A 84 46.48 29.09 35.35
CA SER A 84 46.60 29.80 36.63
C SER A 84 45.35 30.60 37.02
N GLU A 85 44.44 30.82 36.08
CA GLU A 85 43.21 31.61 36.25
C GLU A 85 41.93 30.76 36.23
N LEU A 86 42.04 29.47 35.85
CA LEU A 86 40.94 28.52 35.91
C LEU A 86 40.52 28.28 37.37
N THR A 87 39.22 28.43 37.62
CA THR A 87 38.66 27.95 38.90
C THR A 87 38.67 26.43 38.96
N GLN A 88 38.55 25.86 40.16
CA GLN A 88 38.48 24.41 40.35
C GLN A 88 37.28 23.80 39.60
N ASP A 89 36.16 24.48 39.59
CA ASP A 89 34.93 24.01 38.88
C ASP A 89 35.14 24.02 37.37
N GLN A 90 35.74 25.06 36.80
CA GLN A 90 36.09 25.15 35.37
C GLN A 90 37.09 24.08 34.96
N TYR A 91 38.09 23.81 35.81
CA TYR A 91 39.04 22.73 35.55
C TYR A 91 38.35 21.36 35.54
N THR A 92 37.46 21.11 36.49
CA THR A 92 36.66 19.86 36.54
C THR A 92 35.73 19.72 35.31
N GLU A 93 35.07 20.80 34.92
CA GLU A 93 34.23 20.85 33.71
C GLU A 93 35.06 20.52 32.46
N LEU A 94 36.24 21.12 32.31
CA LEU A 94 37.12 20.86 31.18
C LEU A 94 37.55 19.38 31.10
N GLN A 95 37.87 18.74 32.23
CA GLN A 95 38.16 17.30 32.25
C GLN A 95 36.96 16.44 31.84
N GLN A 96 35.75 16.80 32.26
CA GLN A 96 34.52 16.12 31.85
C GLN A 96 34.26 16.25 30.33
N LEU A 97 34.45 17.46 29.78
CA LEU A 97 34.30 17.70 28.35
C LEU A 97 35.27 16.88 27.51
N TYR A 98 36.52 16.70 27.98
CA TYR A 98 37.45 15.79 27.31
C TYR A 98 37.02 14.34 27.36
N ALA A 99 36.48 13.88 28.49
CA ALA A 99 36.01 12.50 28.65
C ALA A 99 34.78 12.22 27.78
N GLU A 100 33.87 13.18 27.67
CA GLU A 100 32.60 13.04 26.90
C GLU A 100 32.83 13.18 25.39
N HIS A 101 33.82 13.94 24.95
CA HIS A 101 34.02 14.27 23.53
C HIS A 101 34.03 13.04 22.61
N GLN A 102 34.77 11.99 22.98
CA GLN A 102 34.86 10.79 22.15
C GLN A 102 33.50 10.09 22.01
N GLY A 103 32.72 10.01 23.08
CA GLY A 103 31.37 9.45 23.05
C GLY A 103 30.43 10.25 22.15
N LEU A 104 30.55 11.58 22.14
CA LEU A 104 29.78 12.46 21.25
C LEU A 104 30.20 12.28 19.78
N VAL A 105 31.48 12.14 19.48
CA VAL A 105 31.98 11.83 18.13
C VAL A 105 31.45 10.48 17.66
N ASP A 106 31.48 9.46 18.51
CA ASP A 106 30.96 8.13 18.19
C ASP A 106 29.43 8.16 17.94
N ASN A 107 28.70 8.97 18.72
CA ASN A 107 27.27 9.17 18.53
C ASN A 107 26.95 9.85 17.17
N VAL A 108 27.72 10.89 16.81
CA VAL A 108 27.58 11.53 15.47
C VAL A 108 27.83 10.52 14.35
N ASN A 109 28.84 9.68 14.47
CA ASN A 109 29.17 8.67 13.47
C ASN A 109 28.05 7.61 13.38
N THR A 110 27.50 7.18 14.51
CA THR A 110 26.40 6.20 14.59
C THR A 110 25.13 6.75 13.96
N THR A 111 24.72 7.96 14.33
CA THR A 111 23.52 8.60 13.79
C THR A 111 23.66 8.94 12.30
N LYS A 112 24.85 9.30 11.85
CA LYS A 112 25.18 9.50 10.43
C LYS A 112 25.01 8.20 9.63
N SER A 113 25.47 7.08 10.17
CA SER A 113 25.30 5.76 9.53
C SER A 113 23.81 5.38 9.47
N ALA A 114 23.08 5.53 10.57
CA ALA A 114 21.64 5.27 10.61
C ALA A 114 20.86 6.11 9.59
N LEU A 115 21.23 7.39 9.42
CA LEU A 115 20.64 8.26 8.41
C LEU A 115 20.95 7.77 6.98
N ALA A 116 22.16 7.30 6.73
CA ALA A 116 22.53 6.75 5.42
C ALA A 116 21.75 5.48 5.10
N ASP A 117 21.57 4.61 6.10
CA ASP A 117 20.78 3.37 5.99
C ASP A 117 19.30 3.70 5.73
N ALA A 118 18.72 4.65 6.45
CA ALA A 118 17.36 5.10 6.25
C ALA A 118 17.14 5.68 4.83
N LYS A 119 18.07 6.50 4.32
CA LYS A 119 18.03 7.03 2.95
C LYS A 119 18.14 5.92 1.90
N SER A 120 18.94 4.89 2.15
CA SER A 120 19.05 3.72 1.27
C SER A 120 17.77 2.91 1.25
N ALA A 121 17.14 2.70 2.42
CA ALA A 121 15.85 2.04 2.54
C ALA A 121 14.74 2.81 1.80
N LEU A 122 14.70 4.14 1.92
CA LEU A 122 13.76 4.98 1.17
C LEU A 122 13.97 4.84 -0.34
N SER A 123 15.20 4.85 -0.82
CA SER A 123 15.49 4.65 -2.25
C SER A 123 15.04 3.27 -2.75
N ALA A 124 15.22 2.22 -1.94
CA ALA A 124 14.72 0.89 -2.25
C ALA A 124 13.19 0.83 -2.26
N ALA A 125 12.53 1.44 -1.26
CA ALA A 125 11.08 1.53 -1.21
C ALA A 125 10.50 2.27 -2.42
N GLN A 126 11.10 3.38 -2.83
CA GLN A 126 10.71 4.15 -4.02
C GLN A 126 10.86 3.34 -5.32
N LYS A 127 11.92 2.56 -5.46
CA LYS A 127 12.11 1.67 -6.63
C LYS A 127 11.06 0.55 -6.66
N ASN A 128 10.74 -0.01 -5.49
CA ASN A 128 9.75 -1.07 -5.37
C ASN A 128 8.31 -0.54 -5.50
N SER A 129 8.09 0.75 -5.28
CA SER A 129 6.79 1.43 -5.43
C SER A 129 6.53 1.94 -6.85
N ASP A 130 7.30 1.52 -7.86
CA ASP A 130 6.89 1.74 -9.25
C ASP A 130 5.63 0.94 -9.54
N THR A 131 4.51 1.55 -9.16
CA THR A 131 3.17 0.99 -9.31
C THR A 131 2.63 1.12 -10.73
N SER A 132 3.39 1.68 -11.66
CA SER A 132 2.95 1.90 -13.06
C SER A 132 2.49 0.60 -13.71
N SER A 133 3.25 -0.48 -13.52
CA SER A 133 2.86 -1.81 -14.02
C SER A 133 1.60 -2.36 -13.33
N LEU A 134 1.49 -2.19 -12.00
CA LEU A 134 0.32 -2.60 -11.23
C LEU A 134 -0.92 -1.78 -11.61
N GLN A 135 -0.78 -0.47 -11.81
CA GLN A 135 -1.86 0.41 -12.27
C GLN A 135 -2.37 0.02 -13.67
N ASN A 136 -1.47 -0.34 -14.59
CA ASN A 136 -1.85 -0.84 -15.91
C ASN A 136 -2.60 -2.17 -15.83
N LYS A 137 -2.13 -3.08 -14.96
CA LYS A 137 -2.84 -4.36 -14.70
C LYS A 137 -4.20 -4.11 -14.06
N LEU A 138 -4.30 -3.20 -13.09
CA LEU A 138 -5.56 -2.82 -12.45
C LEU A 138 -6.55 -2.24 -13.47
N LYS A 139 -6.11 -1.37 -14.37
CA LYS A 139 -6.95 -0.85 -15.45
C LYS A 139 -7.48 -1.98 -16.34
N SER A 140 -6.63 -2.92 -16.73
CA SER A 140 -7.04 -4.09 -17.51
C SER A 140 -8.01 -5.00 -16.76
N ALA A 141 -7.78 -5.22 -15.45
CA ALA A 141 -8.67 -6.00 -14.60
C ALA A 141 -10.05 -5.34 -14.46
N LYS A 142 -10.11 -4.02 -14.27
CA LYS A 142 -11.36 -3.25 -14.26
C LYS A 142 -12.14 -3.38 -15.57
N THR A 143 -11.48 -3.30 -16.72
CA THR A 143 -12.14 -3.51 -18.01
C THR A 143 -12.71 -4.92 -18.15
N LYS A 144 -12.02 -5.95 -17.64
CA LYS A 144 -12.54 -7.32 -17.60
C LYS A 144 -13.75 -7.45 -16.69
N LEU A 145 -13.72 -6.79 -15.52
CA LEU A 145 -14.85 -6.76 -14.59
C LEU A 145 -16.07 -6.09 -15.22
N ASP A 146 -15.88 -4.96 -15.92
CA ASP A 146 -16.96 -4.27 -16.63
C ASP A 146 -17.60 -5.17 -17.70
N SER A 147 -16.76 -5.91 -18.46
CA SER A 147 -17.25 -6.90 -19.42
C SER A 147 -18.04 -8.02 -18.74
N ALA A 148 -17.52 -8.59 -17.67
CA ALA A 148 -18.20 -9.65 -16.92
C ALA A 148 -19.53 -9.18 -16.29
N ASN A 149 -19.62 -7.93 -15.83
CA ASN A 149 -20.84 -7.32 -15.37
C ASN A 149 -21.89 -7.22 -16.48
N SER A 150 -21.48 -6.87 -17.71
CA SER A 150 -22.37 -6.85 -18.89
C SER A 150 -22.86 -8.27 -19.20
N ASP A 151 -21.96 -9.26 -19.22
CA ASP A 151 -22.30 -10.65 -19.51
C ASP A 151 -23.32 -11.20 -18.50
N VAL A 152 -23.19 -10.88 -17.21
CA VAL A 152 -24.19 -11.24 -16.18
C VAL A 152 -25.52 -10.59 -16.45
N THR A 153 -25.56 -9.32 -16.82
CA THR A 153 -26.79 -8.58 -17.13
C THR A 153 -27.50 -9.18 -18.33
N ASP A 154 -26.78 -9.51 -19.39
CA ASP A 154 -27.29 -10.08 -20.60
C ASP A 154 -27.84 -11.51 -20.37
N ALA A 155 -27.08 -12.33 -19.62
CA ALA A 155 -27.49 -13.69 -19.25
C ALA A 155 -28.77 -13.68 -18.36
N GLN A 156 -28.83 -12.75 -17.39
CA GLN A 156 -30.01 -12.58 -16.54
C GLN A 156 -31.24 -12.18 -17.36
N SER A 157 -31.08 -11.24 -18.28
CA SER A 157 -32.16 -10.78 -19.17
C SER A 157 -32.71 -11.93 -20.04
N LYS A 158 -31.82 -12.82 -20.50
CA LYS A 158 -32.19 -14.01 -21.26
C LYS A 158 -33.01 -15.00 -20.40
N VAL A 159 -32.58 -15.24 -19.16
CA VAL A 159 -33.30 -16.08 -18.18
C VAL A 159 -34.70 -15.52 -17.93
N ASP A 160 -34.81 -14.22 -17.68
CA ASP A 160 -36.07 -13.57 -17.38
C ASP A 160 -37.05 -13.60 -18.57
N SER A 161 -36.55 -13.38 -19.78
CA SER A 161 -37.31 -13.49 -21.02
C SER A 161 -37.86 -14.92 -21.24
N LEU A 162 -37.04 -15.95 -21.03
CA LEU A 162 -37.46 -17.34 -21.18
C LEU A 162 -38.49 -17.75 -20.13
N ASN A 163 -38.33 -17.29 -18.88
CA ASN A 163 -39.33 -17.51 -17.84
C ASN A 163 -40.68 -16.87 -18.19
N SER A 164 -40.67 -15.62 -18.68
CA SER A 164 -41.91 -14.95 -19.14
C SER A 164 -42.60 -15.73 -20.26
N GLN A 165 -41.84 -16.16 -21.27
CA GLN A 165 -42.42 -16.96 -22.38
C GLN A 165 -43.02 -18.30 -21.91
N ILE A 166 -42.33 -18.97 -20.97
CA ILE A 166 -42.86 -20.24 -20.40
C ILE A 166 -44.18 -19.98 -19.69
N ASN A 167 -44.24 -18.94 -18.87
CA ASN A 167 -45.47 -18.57 -18.14
C ASN A 167 -46.62 -18.24 -19.10
N ASP A 168 -46.34 -17.48 -20.15
CA ASP A 168 -47.35 -17.12 -21.17
C ASP A 168 -47.94 -18.37 -21.87
N TYR A 169 -47.07 -19.31 -22.30
CA TYR A 169 -47.54 -20.56 -22.91
C TYR A 169 -48.26 -21.48 -21.93
N GLN A 170 -47.89 -21.50 -20.66
CA GLN A 170 -48.59 -22.23 -19.61
C GLN A 170 -50.02 -21.67 -19.37
N ASN A 171 -50.11 -20.32 -19.28
CA ASN A 171 -51.41 -19.66 -19.14
C ASN A 171 -52.34 -19.92 -20.33
N GLN A 172 -51.80 -19.87 -21.57
CA GLN A 172 -52.57 -20.22 -22.78
C GLN A 172 -53.01 -21.69 -22.79
N LEU A 173 -52.15 -22.60 -22.28
CA LEU A 173 -52.52 -24.01 -22.19
C LEU A 173 -53.67 -24.24 -21.21
N ASN A 174 -53.63 -23.59 -20.04
CA ASN A 174 -54.65 -23.68 -18.99
C ASN A 174 -55.99 -23.09 -19.41
N GLN A 175 -56.04 -22.22 -20.42
CA GLN A 175 -57.28 -21.66 -20.98
C GLN A 175 -57.91 -22.58 -22.02
N LEU A 176 -57.25 -23.63 -22.48
CA LEU A 176 -57.69 -24.58 -23.46
C LEU A 176 -58.23 -25.91 -22.88
N ASP A 177 -57.91 -26.15 -21.61
CA ASP A 177 -58.39 -27.27 -20.81
C ASP A 177 -59.65 -26.85 -20.04
#